data_524d0dd4b2d4d914e6d516b4744aa0dd
#
_entry.id   524d0dd4b2d4d914e6d516b4744aa0dd
#
_cell.length_a   1.000
_cell.length_b   1.000
_cell.length_c   1.000
_cell.angle_alpha   90.00
_cell.angle_beta   90.00
_cell.angle_gamma   90.00
#
_symmetry.space_group_name_H-M   'P 1'
#
loop_
_entity.id
_entity.type
_entity.pdbx_description
1 polymer ?
#
loop_
_entity_poly.entity_id
_entity_poly.type
_entity_poly.pdbx_seq_one_letter_code
_entity_poly.pdbx_strand_id
1 'polypeptide(L)'
;PLILHVKCRDSASANLLYSTAMGCGFRESGIGSNNIVGIRISIKLDIPIGYLQHDDLILLVSSEYLEIITRLSLDRFEENFRKMNQLEAAIKQMKREEVKVEETKEERRLRKMREGMERRDAVRAEKEKKKRDKLLVESGTPT
;
A
#
# COMPACT_ATOMS: atom_id res chain seq x y z
N PRO A 1 -5.77 18.44 -13.61
CA PRO A 1 -5.61 17.47 -12.53
C PRO A 1 -5.06 16.13 -13.02
N LEU A 2 -4.32 15.42 -12.18
CA LEU A 2 -3.83 14.07 -12.47
C LEU A 2 -5.00 13.10 -12.57
N ILE A 3 -5.00 12.29 -13.61
CA ILE A 3 -5.83 11.09 -13.75
C ILE A 3 -4.89 9.96 -14.19
N LEU A 4 -4.76 8.94 -13.34
CA LEU A 4 -3.86 7.82 -13.58
C LEU A 4 -4.58 6.50 -13.29
N HIS A 5 -4.51 5.55 -14.20
CA HIS A 5 -5.01 4.20 -14.01
C HIS A 5 -3.85 3.21 -13.96
N VAL A 6 -3.77 2.44 -12.88
CA VAL A 6 -2.68 1.48 -12.66
C VAL A 6 -3.27 0.09 -12.50
N LYS A 7 -2.86 -0.83 -13.35
CA LYS A 7 -3.15 -2.26 -13.19
C LYS A 7 -2.19 -2.85 -12.16
N CYS A 8 -2.73 -3.33 -11.05
CA CYS A 8 -1.95 -4.01 -10.02
C CYS A 8 -1.95 -5.52 -10.24
N ARG A 9 -0.91 -6.18 -9.75
CA ARG A 9 -0.75 -7.63 -9.86
C ARG A 9 -1.84 -8.40 -9.10
N ASP A 10 -2.14 -7.92 -7.90
CA ASP A 10 -3.08 -8.54 -6.97
C ASP A 10 -3.85 -7.49 -6.16
N SER A 11 -4.83 -7.95 -5.39
CA SER A 11 -5.68 -7.10 -4.57
C SER A 11 -4.90 -6.40 -3.44
N ALA A 12 -3.89 -7.05 -2.87
CA ALA A 12 -3.07 -6.47 -1.81
C ALA A 12 -2.28 -5.26 -2.32
N SER A 13 -1.63 -5.40 -3.49
CA SER A 13 -0.93 -4.29 -4.16
C SER A 13 -1.89 -3.15 -4.57
N ALA A 14 -3.11 -3.49 -5.00
CA ALA A 14 -4.12 -2.50 -5.34
C ALA A 14 -4.56 -1.69 -4.10
N ASN A 15 -4.85 -2.36 -2.98
CA ASN A 15 -5.21 -1.71 -1.73
C ASN A 15 -4.08 -0.84 -1.18
N LEU A 16 -2.82 -1.30 -1.25
CA LEU A 16 -1.67 -0.55 -0.81
C LEU A 16 -1.49 0.73 -1.63
N LEU A 17 -1.56 0.64 -2.97
CA LEU A 17 -1.48 1.80 -3.85
C LEU A 17 -2.64 2.79 -3.61
N TYR A 18 -3.86 2.28 -3.48
CA TYR A 18 -5.04 3.07 -3.17
C TYR A 18 -4.88 3.83 -1.84
N SER A 19 -4.51 3.15 -0.76
CA SER A 19 -4.31 3.76 0.55
C SER A 19 -3.22 4.82 0.53
N THR A 20 -2.13 4.57 -0.21
CA THR A 20 -1.04 5.55 -0.41
C THR A 20 -1.53 6.78 -1.14
N ALA A 21 -2.30 6.61 -2.22
CA ALA A 21 -2.88 7.73 -2.97
C ALA A 21 -3.85 8.55 -2.10
N MET A 22 -4.70 7.88 -1.34
CA MET A 22 -5.62 8.53 -0.39
C MET A 22 -4.86 9.33 0.67
N GLY A 23 -3.77 8.80 1.22
CA GLY A 23 -2.89 9.47 2.18
C GLY A 23 -2.21 10.73 1.60
N CYS A 24 -1.93 10.75 0.29
CA CYS A 24 -1.41 11.91 -0.43
C CYS A 24 -2.50 12.92 -0.83
N GLY A 25 -3.76 12.66 -0.49
CA GLY A 25 -4.89 13.56 -0.73
C GLY A 25 -5.60 13.36 -2.07
N PHE A 26 -5.35 12.26 -2.79
CA PHE A 26 -6.09 11.88 -4.01
C PHE A 26 -7.43 11.22 -3.66
N ARG A 27 -8.34 11.99 -3.08
CA ARG A 27 -9.57 11.51 -2.44
C ARG A 27 -10.64 10.98 -3.38
N GLU A 28 -10.50 11.21 -4.68
CA GLU A 28 -11.41 10.68 -5.71
C GLU A 28 -10.88 9.40 -6.36
N SER A 29 -9.86 8.79 -5.73
CA SER A 29 -9.31 7.52 -6.16
C SER A 29 -10.24 6.37 -5.84
N GLY A 30 -10.12 5.27 -6.56
CA GLY A 30 -10.90 4.06 -6.33
C GLY A 30 -10.24 2.82 -6.93
N ILE A 31 -10.70 1.66 -6.47
CA ILE A 31 -10.29 0.36 -7.02
C ILE A 31 -11.44 -0.16 -7.87
N GLY A 32 -11.17 -0.36 -9.14
CA GLY A 32 -12.10 -0.95 -10.10
C GLY A 32 -11.92 -2.47 -10.24
N SER A 33 -12.61 -3.04 -11.23
CA SER A 33 -12.49 -4.46 -11.57
C SER A 33 -11.04 -4.82 -11.93
N ASN A 34 -10.70 -6.08 -11.73
CA ASN A 34 -9.39 -6.64 -12.10
C ASN A 34 -8.18 -5.90 -11.47
N ASN A 35 -8.29 -5.41 -10.24
CA ASN A 35 -7.22 -4.70 -9.51
C ASN A 35 -6.70 -3.45 -10.25
N ILE A 36 -7.56 -2.74 -10.97
CA ILE A 36 -7.22 -1.45 -11.55
C ILE A 36 -7.48 -0.37 -10.52
N VAL A 37 -6.46 0.40 -10.17
CA VAL A 37 -6.56 1.55 -9.26
C VAL A 37 -6.63 2.82 -10.10
N GLY A 38 -7.74 3.54 -9.99
CA GLY A 38 -7.88 4.89 -10.53
C GLY A 38 -7.43 5.91 -9.49
N ILE A 39 -6.40 6.68 -9.79
CA ILE A 39 -5.89 7.74 -8.90
C ILE A 39 -6.33 9.08 -9.48
N ARG A 40 -7.11 9.84 -8.70
CA ARG A 40 -7.70 11.10 -9.13
C ARG A 40 -7.73 12.11 -7.99
N ILE A 41 -7.65 13.39 -8.39
CA ILE A 41 -7.85 14.53 -7.51
C ILE A 41 -8.63 15.60 -8.25
N SER A 42 -9.63 16.21 -7.59
CA SER A 42 -10.33 17.39 -8.11
C SER A 42 -9.62 18.66 -7.68
N ILE A 43 -8.85 19.21 -8.59
CA ILE A 43 -8.33 20.58 -8.50
C ILE A 43 -9.07 21.36 -9.59
N LYS A 44 -10.26 21.88 -9.27
CA LYS A 44 -11.14 22.55 -10.23
C LYS A 44 -11.08 24.06 -10.09
N LEU A 45 -11.26 24.73 -11.23
CA LEU A 45 -11.52 26.15 -11.30
C LEU A 45 -12.59 26.32 -12.41
N ASP A 46 -13.86 26.31 -11.97
CA ASP A 46 -15.03 26.43 -12.85
C ASP A 46 -15.61 27.82 -12.63
N ILE A 47 -15.34 28.75 -13.56
CA ILE A 47 -15.77 30.17 -13.44
C ILE A 47 -16.41 30.58 -14.78
N PRO A 48 -17.65 31.05 -14.79
CA PRO A 48 -18.26 31.62 -15.98
C PRO A 48 -17.63 32.99 -16.27
N ILE A 49 -16.97 33.13 -17.39
CA ILE A 49 -16.34 34.40 -17.82
C ILE A 49 -17.13 35.12 -18.91
N GLY A 50 -18.02 34.40 -19.58
CA GLY A 50 -18.80 34.92 -20.68
C GLY A 50 -19.73 33.87 -21.28
N TYR A 51 -20.42 34.22 -22.34
CA TYR A 51 -21.26 33.33 -23.14
C TYR A 51 -21.10 33.58 -24.62
N LEU A 52 -21.47 32.61 -25.46
CA LEU A 52 -21.49 32.74 -26.91
C LEU A 52 -22.88 33.23 -27.36
N GLN A 53 -22.90 34.27 -28.19
CA GLN A 53 -24.09 34.78 -28.85
C GLN A 53 -23.80 34.94 -30.35
N HIS A 54 -24.46 34.15 -31.19
CA HIS A 54 -24.26 34.15 -32.64
C HIS A 54 -22.78 34.02 -33.05
N ASP A 55 -22.04 33.11 -32.39
CA ASP A 55 -20.59 32.87 -32.53
C ASP A 55 -19.67 33.98 -32.02
N ASP A 56 -20.20 35.06 -31.46
CA ASP A 56 -19.43 36.09 -30.78
C ASP A 56 -19.31 35.81 -29.30
N LEU A 57 -18.09 35.94 -28.74
CA LEU A 57 -17.85 35.81 -27.32
C LEU A 57 -18.19 37.11 -26.57
N ILE A 58 -19.23 37.07 -25.79
CA ILE A 58 -19.63 38.18 -24.89
C ILE A 58 -18.99 37.92 -23.50
N LEU A 59 -18.05 38.77 -23.14
CA LEU A 59 -17.41 38.71 -21.82
C LEU A 59 -18.34 39.41 -20.77
N LEU A 60 -18.49 38.71 -19.62
CA LEU A 60 -19.26 39.23 -18.45
C LEU A 60 -18.35 39.82 -17.37
N VAL A 61 -17.04 39.72 -17.55
CA VAL A 61 -16.04 40.05 -16.55
C VAL A 61 -15.02 41.06 -17.11
N SER A 62 -14.40 41.85 -16.21
CA SER A 62 -13.36 42.79 -16.59
C SER A 62 -12.02 42.15 -16.88
N SER A 63 -11.10 42.87 -17.52
CA SER A 63 -9.73 42.40 -17.76
C SER A 63 -8.96 42.11 -16.47
N GLU A 64 -9.14 42.96 -15.45
CA GLU A 64 -8.50 42.77 -14.13
C GLU A 64 -8.98 41.47 -13.48
N TYR A 65 -10.24 41.13 -13.64
CA TYR A 65 -10.78 39.88 -13.13
C TYR A 65 -10.20 38.66 -13.87
N LEU A 66 -10.02 38.77 -15.19
CA LEU A 66 -9.36 37.72 -15.98
C LEU A 66 -7.92 37.49 -15.55
N GLU A 67 -7.17 38.54 -15.19
CA GLU A 67 -5.82 38.42 -14.64
C GLU A 67 -5.81 37.64 -13.30
N ILE A 68 -6.80 37.92 -12.44
CA ILE A 68 -6.95 37.18 -11.15
C ILE A 68 -7.23 35.71 -11.43
N ILE A 69 -8.16 35.40 -12.35
CA ILE A 69 -8.50 33.99 -12.70
C ILE A 69 -7.28 33.28 -13.29
N THR A 70 -6.53 33.95 -14.17
CA THR A 70 -5.30 33.40 -14.75
C THR A 70 -4.31 33.03 -13.67
N ARG A 71 -4.08 33.90 -12.69
CA ARG A 71 -3.19 33.63 -11.56
C ARG A 71 -3.69 32.45 -10.74
N LEU A 72 -4.99 32.41 -10.40
CA LEU A 72 -5.59 31.27 -9.70
C LEU A 72 -5.46 29.97 -10.48
N SER A 73 -5.55 30.01 -11.81
CA SER A 73 -5.34 28.85 -12.68
C SER A 73 -3.91 28.30 -12.57
N LEU A 74 -2.91 29.20 -12.61
CA LEU A 74 -1.50 28.82 -12.42
C LEU A 74 -1.26 28.19 -11.05
N ASP A 75 -1.80 28.78 -9.97
CA ASP A 75 -1.72 28.24 -8.63
C ASP A 75 -2.31 26.81 -8.55
N ARG A 76 -3.41 26.54 -9.28
CA ARG A 76 -4.00 25.20 -9.35
C ARG A 76 -3.09 24.21 -10.09
N PHE A 77 -2.38 24.62 -11.11
CA PHE A 77 -1.36 23.80 -11.79
C PHE A 77 -0.20 23.48 -10.86
N GLU A 78 0.33 24.46 -10.14
CA GLU A 78 1.43 24.27 -9.19
C GLU A 78 1.01 23.30 -8.07
N GLU A 79 -0.19 23.45 -7.52
CA GLU A 79 -0.74 22.52 -6.52
C GLU A 79 -0.86 21.10 -7.08
N ASN A 80 -1.30 20.94 -8.32
CA ASN A 80 -1.36 19.63 -8.97
C ASN A 80 0.04 19.00 -9.09
N PHE A 81 1.06 19.75 -9.51
CA PHE A 81 2.44 19.24 -9.58
C PHE A 81 2.98 18.89 -8.19
N ARG A 82 2.73 19.73 -7.21
CA ARG A 82 3.11 19.45 -5.81
C ARG A 82 2.51 18.13 -5.31
N LYS A 83 1.22 17.90 -5.58
CA LYS A 83 0.54 16.65 -5.23
C LYS A 83 1.10 15.45 -6.00
N MET A 84 1.43 15.59 -7.26
CA MET A 84 2.06 14.54 -8.06
C MET A 84 3.43 14.14 -7.49
N ASN A 85 4.26 15.12 -7.14
CA ASN A 85 5.57 14.88 -6.52
C ASN A 85 5.44 14.18 -5.15
N GLN A 86 4.44 14.57 -4.35
CA GLN A 86 4.14 13.92 -3.08
C GLN A 86 3.73 12.46 -3.28
N LEU A 87 2.88 12.16 -4.26
CA LEU A 87 2.48 10.80 -4.61
C LEU A 87 3.67 9.97 -5.09
N GLU A 88 4.51 10.53 -5.97
CA GLU A 88 5.71 9.85 -6.46
C GLU A 88 6.65 9.48 -5.31
N ALA A 89 6.91 10.41 -4.39
CA ALA A 89 7.76 10.16 -3.22
C ALA A 89 7.16 9.06 -2.34
N ALA A 90 5.85 9.08 -2.09
CA ALA A 90 5.17 8.06 -1.30
C ALA A 90 5.22 6.68 -1.96
N ILE A 91 5.03 6.59 -3.28
CA ILE A 91 5.14 5.34 -4.04
C ILE A 91 6.57 4.77 -3.97
N LYS A 92 7.60 5.62 -4.09
CA LYS A 92 9.00 5.20 -3.95
C LYS A 92 9.31 4.66 -2.56
N GLN A 93 8.63 5.16 -1.53
CA GLN A 93 8.77 4.71 -0.14
C GLN A 93 7.89 3.50 0.19
N MET A 94 6.95 3.14 -0.68
CA MET A 94 6.15 1.93 -0.48
C MET A 94 7.12 0.76 -0.31
N LYS A 95 7.30 0.32 0.92
CA LYS A 95 7.93 -0.97 1.17
C LYS A 95 7.08 -1.99 0.43
N ARG A 96 7.70 -2.77 -0.45
CA ARG A 96 7.14 -4.06 -0.81
C ARG A 96 7.08 -4.83 0.50
N GLU A 97 5.94 -4.76 1.18
CA GLU A 97 5.66 -5.77 2.17
C GLU A 97 5.80 -7.07 1.39
N GLU A 98 6.86 -7.83 1.69
CA GLU A 98 6.89 -9.23 1.31
C GLU A 98 5.51 -9.72 1.71
N VAL A 99 4.71 -10.08 0.73
CA VAL A 99 3.43 -10.73 0.96
C VAL A 99 3.81 -11.90 1.84
N LYS A 100 3.63 -11.77 3.15
CA LYS A 100 3.57 -12.92 4.03
C LYS A 100 2.43 -13.70 3.43
N VAL A 101 2.80 -14.71 2.63
CA VAL A 101 1.85 -15.68 2.11
C VAL A 101 1.10 -16.08 3.36
N GLU A 102 -0.17 -15.69 3.46
CA GLU A 102 -0.98 -16.05 4.62
C GLU A 102 -0.96 -17.56 4.64
N GLU A 103 -0.17 -18.08 5.59
CA GLU A 103 0.01 -19.49 5.79
C GLU A 103 -1.39 -20.10 5.91
N THR A 104 -1.75 -20.97 5.00
CA THR A 104 -3.07 -21.60 5.03
C THR A 104 -3.27 -22.32 6.37
N LYS A 105 -4.49 -22.50 6.80
CA LYS A 105 -4.78 -23.25 8.05
C LYS A 105 -4.10 -24.62 8.07
N GLU A 106 -3.97 -25.24 6.91
CA GLU A 106 -3.32 -26.55 6.75
C GLU A 106 -1.80 -26.47 6.89
N GLU A 107 -1.16 -25.51 6.25
CA GLU A 107 0.29 -25.27 6.37
C GLU A 107 0.68 -24.92 7.81
N ARG A 108 -0.11 -24.06 8.48
CA ARG A 108 0.07 -23.73 9.89
C ARG A 108 -0.09 -24.96 10.79
N ARG A 109 -1.04 -25.85 10.48
CA ARG A 109 -1.24 -27.11 11.22
C ARG A 109 -0.05 -28.04 11.02
N LEU A 110 0.42 -28.19 9.80
CA LEU A 110 1.59 -29.03 9.47
C LEU A 110 2.87 -28.51 10.13
N ARG A 111 3.10 -27.19 10.10
CA ARG A 111 4.24 -26.58 10.80
C ARG A 111 4.20 -26.85 12.30
N LYS A 112 3.05 -26.58 12.97
CA LYS A 112 2.88 -26.85 14.41
C LYS A 112 3.06 -28.33 14.76
N MET A 113 2.60 -29.24 13.89
CA MET A 113 2.76 -30.68 14.09
C MET A 113 4.23 -31.07 13.99
N ARG A 114 4.97 -30.55 13.00
CA ARG A 114 6.42 -30.78 12.85
C ARG A 114 7.20 -30.27 14.05
N GLU A 115 6.96 -29.02 14.48
CA GLU A 115 7.58 -28.42 15.67
C GLU A 115 7.29 -29.24 16.94
N GLY A 116 6.06 -29.76 17.04
CA GLY A 116 5.65 -30.63 18.16
C GLY A 116 6.38 -31.98 18.17
N MET A 117 6.61 -32.59 16.99
CA MET A 117 7.38 -33.83 16.87
C MET A 117 8.86 -33.60 17.20
N GLU A 118 9.48 -32.57 16.68
CA GLU A 118 10.88 -32.23 16.98
C GLU A 118 11.11 -32.01 18.47
N ARG A 119 10.18 -31.31 19.18
CA ARG A 119 10.24 -31.13 20.63
C ARG A 119 10.13 -32.46 21.37
N ARG A 120 9.23 -33.36 20.93
CA ARG A 120 9.07 -34.70 21.56
C ARG A 120 10.31 -35.53 21.38
N ASP A 121 10.92 -35.51 20.20
CA ASP A 121 12.14 -36.28 19.91
C ASP A 121 13.34 -35.73 20.70
N ALA A 122 13.46 -34.40 20.82
CA ALA A 122 14.48 -33.76 21.67
C ALA A 122 14.35 -34.16 23.12
N VAL A 123 13.13 -34.11 23.71
CA VAL A 123 12.87 -34.52 25.09
C VAL A 123 13.13 -36.01 25.28
N ARG A 124 12.82 -36.86 24.33
CA ARG A 124 13.09 -38.29 24.34
C ARG A 124 14.58 -38.58 24.35
N ALA A 125 15.32 -37.92 23.45
CA ALA A 125 16.78 -38.04 23.40
C ALA A 125 17.46 -37.58 24.71
N GLU A 126 16.98 -36.48 25.29
CA GLU A 126 17.50 -36.00 26.60
C GLU A 126 17.23 -36.99 27.74
N LYS A 127 16.02 -37.58 27.75
CA LYS A 127 15.69 -38.62 28.75
C LYS A 127 16.53 -39.88 28.62
N GLU A 128 16.79 -40.31 27.37
CA GLU A 128 17.63 -41.46 27.06
C GLU A 128 19.09 -41.19 27.45
N LYS A 129 19.58 -39.97 27.19
CA LYS A 129 20.92 -39.55 27.63
C LYS A 129 21.05 -39.57 29.15
N LYS A 130 20.09 -39.00 29.87
CA LYS A 130 20.08 -39.03 31.35
C LYS A 130 20.00 -40.44 31.94
N LYS A 131 19.25 -41.35 31.29
CA LYS A 131 19.21 -42.76 31.71
C LYS A 131 20.57 -43.44 31.49
N ARG A 132 21.23 -43.18 30.38
CA ARG A 132 22.55 -43.74 30.04
C ARG A 132 23.61 -43.24 31.02
N ASP A 133 23.63 -41.96 31.29
CA ASP A 133 24.57 -41.34 32.24
C ASP A 133 24.38 -41.89 33.67
N LYS A 134 23.11 -42.12 34.09
CA LYS A 134 22.80 -42.72 35.40
C LYS A 134 23.27 -44.17 35.51
N LEU A 135 23.10 -44.98 34.48
CA LEU A 135 23.60 -46.38 34.44
C LEU A 135 25.13 -46.45 34.45
N LEU A 136 25.82 -45.49 33.82
CA LEU A 136 27.29 -45.41 33.85
C LEU A 136 27.82 -45.05 35.26
N VAL A 137 27.09 -44.22 36.01
CA VAL A 137 27.46 -43.87 37.38
C VAL A 137 27.23 -45.06 38.36
N GLU A 138 26.15 -45.83 38.17
CA GLU A 138 25.81 -46.99 38.98
C GLU A 138 26.72 -48.21 38.68
N SER A 139 27.31 -48.29 37.49
CA SER A 139 28.23 -49.39 37.11
C SER A 139 29.72 -49.10 37.43
N GLY A 140 30.05 -47.91 37.94
CA GLY A 140 31.41 -47.43 38.17
C GLY A 140 31.86 -47.40 39.64
N THR A 141 31.27 -48.17 40.56
CA THR A 141 31.81 -48.37 41.92
C THR A 141 32.72 -49.60 41.97
N PRO A 142 34.04 -49.41 41.97
CA PRO A 142 34.95 -50.47 42.40
C PRO A 142 35.00 -50.48 43.93
N THR A 143 34.92 -51.65 44.49
CA THR A 143 35.32 -52.05 45.82
C THR A 143 36.65 -51.49 46.30
#